data_900563d8b9921a3356ac1838d08c5ed9
#
_entry.id   900563d8b9921a3356ac1838d08c5ed9
#
_cell.length_a   1.000
_cell.length_b   1.000
_cell.length_c   1.000
_cell.angle_alpha   90.00
_cell.angle_beta   90.00
_cell.angle_gamma   90.00
#
_symmetry.space_group_name_H-M   'P 1'
#
loop_
_entity.id
_entity.type
_entity.pdbx_description
1 polymer ?
#
loop_
_entity_poly.entity_id
_entity_poly.type
_entity_poly.pdbx_seq_one_letter_code
_entity_poly.pdbx_strand_id
1 'polypeptide(L)'
;GSMRGRPITIAAICADILSRTLERCSVKVEILGFTTKNWKGGKSREIWNKNNKPKNPGRLNDLRHIIYKSADTQWRMAKNNLGLMLKEGILKENIDGEAINWAFSRLKKRKEERKILMVISDGAPVDDSTLSVNSGDYLEKHLKRTVKYIENRSDVEILAIGIGHDVSRYYSKAI
;
A
#
# COMPACT_ATOMS: atom_id res chain seq x y z
N GLY A 1 4.30 -1.59 -12.76
CA GLY A 1 4.94 -1.07 -11.58
C GLY A 1 6.31 -1.66 -11.30
N SER A 2 7.08 -0.95 -10.53
CA SER A 2 8.44 -1.30 -10.10
C SER A 2 8.49 -2.62 -9.29
N MET A 3 7.41 -2.97 -8.59
CA MET A 3 7.30 -4.22 -7.82
C MET A 3 7.21 -5.49 -8.69
N ARG A 4 7.04 -5.39 -10.00
CA ARG A 4 6.92 -6.57 -10.88
C ARG A 4 8.19 -7.42 -10.85
N GLY A 5 8.02 -8.73 -10.93
CA GLY A 5 9.12 -9.69 -10.93
C GLY A 5 9.68 -9.96 -9.53
N ARG A 6 10.98 -9.82 -9.35
CA ARG A 6 11.67 -10.17 -8.10
C ARG A 6 11.13 -9.44 -6.85
N PRO A 7 10.85 -8.12 -6.85
CA PRO A 7 10.36 -7.45 -5.66
C PRO A 7 9.04 -8.02 -5.13
N ILE A 8 8.06 -8.26 -6.00
CA ILE A 8 6.78 -8.83 -5.54
C ILE A 8 6.92 -10.28 -5.07
N THR A 9 7.82 -11.03 -5.66
CA THR A 9 8.13 -12.40 -5.21
C THR A 9 8.70 -12.38 -3.80
N ILE A 10 9.66 -11.49 -3.52
CA ILE A 10 10.23 -11.32 -2.18
C ILE A 10 9.14 -10.87 -1.19
N ALA A 11 8.31 -9.91 -1.57
CA ALA A 11 7.21 -9.43 -0.72
C ALA A 11 6.23 -10.57 -0.38
N ALA A 12 5.86 -11.39 -1.36
CA ALA A 12 4.97 -12.54 -1.15
C ALA A 12 5.58 -13.58 -0.21
N ILE A 13 6.86 -13.89 -0.36
CA ILE A 13 7.58 -14.81 0.53
C ILE A 13 7.64 -14.25 1.95
N CYS A 14 7.99 -12.98 2.12
CA CYS A 14 8.02 -12.33 3.43
C CYS A 14 6.64 -12.35 4.10
N ALA A 15 5.58 -12.01 3.38
CA ALA A 15 4.21 -12.03 3.88
C ALA A 15 3.79 -13.45 4.32
N ASP A 16 4.14 -14.46 3.55
CA ASP A 16 3.85 -15.86 3.88
C ASP A 16 4.57 -16.31 5.15
N ILE A 17 5.87 -16.09 5.24
CA ILE A 17 6.69 -16.48 6.38
C ILE A 17 6.23 -15.74 7.65
N LEU A 18 6.07 -14.43 7.58
CA LEU A 18 5.62 -13.60 8.70
C LEU A 18 4.24 -14.03 9.20
N SER A 19 3.29 -14.24 8.30
CA SER A 19 1.95 -14.68 8.65
C SER A 19 1.95 -16.01 9.38
N ARG A 20 2.67 -17.02 8.87
CA ARG A 20 2.79 -18.33 9.53
C ARG A 20 3.45 -18.23 10.91
N THR A 21 4.54 -17.50 10.99
CA THR A 21 5.33 -17.37 12.23
C THR A 21 4.55 -16.63 13.31
N LEU A 22 3.94 -15.50 12.97
CA LEU A 22 3.19 -14.67 13.89
C LEU A 22 1.89 -15.35 14.36
N GLU A 23 1.22 -16.07 13.48
CA GLU A 23 0.03 -16.85 13.88
C GLU A 23 0.35 -17.91 14.94
N ARG A 24 1.51 -18.56 14.85
CA ARG A 24 1.98 -19.50 15.88
C ARG A 24 2.19 -18.84 17.24
N CYS A 25 2.45 -17.53 17.24
CA CYS A 25 2.59 -16.72 18.45
C CYS A 25 1.27 -16.08 18.89
N SER A 26 0.14 -16.54 18.35
CA SER A 26 -1.20 -16.00 18.62
C SER A 26 -1.37 -14.52 18.21
N VAL A 27 -0.60 -14.05 17.24
CA VAL A 27 -0.72 -12.71 16.68
C VAL A 27 -1.63 -12.75 15.46
N LYS A 28 -2.62 -11.85 15.41
CA LYS A 28 -3.49 -11.68 14.25
C LYS A 28 -2.74 -10.94 13.15
N VAL A 29 -2.79 -11.46 11.94
CA VAL A 29 -2.10 -10.88 10.78
C VAL A 29 -3.09 -10.66 9.65
N GLU A 30 -3.11 -9.45 9.12
CA GLU A 30 -3.81 -9.10 7.89
C GLU A 30 -2.80 -8.78 6.79
N ILE A 31 -3.03 -9.29 5.60
CA ILE A 31 -2.16 -9.06 4.43
C ILE A 31 -2.96 -8.34 3.37
N LEU A 32 -2.52 -7.14 3.05
CA LEU A 32 -3.16 -6.22 2.12
C LEU A 32 -2.24 -5.93 0.94
N GLY A 33 -2.83 -5.70 -0.22
CA GLY A 33 -2.13 -5.23 -1.39
C GLY A 33 -2.76 -3.98 -1.96
N PHE A 34 -1.99 -3.22 -2.72
CA PHE A 34 -2.47 -2.01 -3.35
C PHE A 34 -1.82 -1.78 -4.72
N THR A 35 -2.62 -1.28 -5.62
CA THR A 35 -2.21 -0.84 -6.96
C THR A 35 -3.30 0.08 -7.52
N THR A 36 -3.16 0.51 -8.75
CA THR A 36 -4.22 1.20 -9.49
C THR A 36 -4.92 0.23 -10.44
N LYS A 37 -6.15 0.56 -10.84
CA LYS A 37 -6.90 -0.23 -11.83
C LYS A 37 -6.33 -0.09 -13.23
N ASN A 38 -5.79 1.07 -13.55
CA ASN A 38 -5.30 1.43 -14.87
C ASN A 38 -3.85 1.91 -14.82
N TRP A 39 -3.16 1.82 -15.94
CA TRP A 39 -1.84 2.44 -16.10
C TRP A 39 -1.96 3.97 -16.26
N LYS A 40 -3.04 4.43 -16.88
CA LYS A 40 -3.28 5.85 -17.13
C LYS A 40 -4.75 6.17 -16.90
N GLY A 41 -5.04 6.85 -15.79
CA GLY A 41 -6.35 7.46 -15.56
C GLY A 41 -7.44 6.52 -15.05
N GLY A 42 -8.43 6.21 -15.88
CA GLY A 42 -9.66 5.53 -15.48
C GLY A 42 -10.83 6.51 -15.32
N LYS A 43 -11.87 6.09 -14.58
CA LYS A 43 -13.08 6.90 -14.36
C LYS A 43 -12.78 8.25 -13.72
N SER A 44 -11.85 8.31 -12.77
CA SER A 44 -11.44 9.57 -12.14
C SER A 44 -10.96 10.58 -13.16
N ARG A 45 -10.16 10.17 -14.12
CA ARG A 45 -9.68 11.05 -15.19
C ARG A 45 -10.77 11.43 -16.19
N GLU A 46 -11.67 10.51 -16.51
CA GLU A 46 -12.83 10.79 -17.37
C GLU A 46 -13.73 11.88 -16.77
N ILE A 47 -14.02 11.79 -15.47
CA ILE A 47 -14.81 12.80 -14.75
C ILE A 47 -14.09 14.15 -14.76
N TRP A 48 -12.80 14.18 -14.52
CA TRP A 48 -11.99 15.39 -14.57
C TRP A 48 -12.04 16.04 -15.97
N ASN A 49 -11.92 15.24 -17.04
CA ASN A 49 -12.03 15.72 -18.41
C ASN A 49 -13.41 16.35 -18.70
N LYS A 50 -14.48 15.69 -18.21
CA LYS A 50 -15.87 16.19 -18.37
C LYS A 50 -16.12 17.48 -17.59
N ASN A 51 -15.43 17.70 -16.49
CA ASN A 51 -15.56 18.88 -15.63
C ASN A 51 -14.60 20.01 -16.00
N ASN A 52 -14.25 20.14 -17.29
CA ASN A 52 -13.39 21.19 -17.82
C ASN A 52 -11.97 21.23 -17.23
N LYS A 53 -11.46 20.10 -16.78
CA LYS A 53 -10.06 19.92 -16.32
C LYS A 53 -9.61 20.96 -15.30
N PRO A 54 -10.26 21.08 -14.14
CA PRO A 54 -9.83 22.03 -13.11
C PRO A 54 -8.36 21.78 -12.70
N LYS A 55 -7.68 22.86 -12.31
CA LYS A 55 -6.26 22.79 -11.88
C LYS A 55 -6.13 22.05 -10.55
N ASN A 56 -5.02 21.35 -10.39
CA ASN A 56 -4.66 20.61 -9.17
C ASN A 56 -5.79 19.68 -8.69
N PRO A 57 -6.23 18.73 -9.51
CA PRO A 57 -7.40 17.90 -9.20
C PRO A 57 -7.14 16.86 -8.12
N GLY A 58 -5.89 16.60 -7.76
CA GLY A 58 -5.51 15.49 -6.91
C GLY A 58 -5.36 14.19 -7.69
N ARG A 59 -5.71 13.07 -7.06
CA ARG A 59 -5.57 11.75 -7.68
C ARG A 59 -6.46 11.61 -8.92
N LEU A 60 -5.86 11.18 -10.03
CA LEU A 60 -6.52 10.91 -11.30
C LEU A 60 -6.32 9.47 -11.80
N ASN A 61 -6.42 8.50 -10.89
CA ASN A 61 -6.48 7.09 -11.24
C ASN A 61 -7.41 6.36 -10.25
N ASP A 62 -8.00 5.26 -10.68
CA ASP A 62 -8.85 4.47 -9.82
C ASP A 62 -7.99 3.50 -9.00
N LEU A 63 -8.26 3.43 -7.71
CA LEU A 63 -7.52 2.57 -6.79
C LEU A 63 -7.99 1.12 -6.86
N ARG A 64 -7.06 0.20 -6.65
CA ARG A 64 -7.34 -1.21 -6.38
C ARG A 64 -6.65 -1.61 -5.09
N HIS A 65 -7.44 -1.77 -4.04
CA HIS A 65 -7.02 -2.26 -2.74
C HIS A 65 -7.48 -3.70 -2.59
N ILE A 66 -6.57 -4.60 -2.19
CA ILE A 66 -6.78 -6.05 -2.20
C ILE A 66 -6.57 -6.60 -0.80
N ILE A 67 -7.50 -7.41 -0.31
CA ILE A 67 -7.34 -8.17 0.92
C ILE A 67 -6.92 -9.59 0.54
N TYR A 68 -5.65 -9.92 0.70
CA TYR A 68 -5.14 -11.27 0.47
C TYR A 68 -5.45 -12.19 1.64
N LYS A 69 -5.36 -11.68 2.86
CA LYS A 69 -5.70 -12.39 4.07
C LYS A 69 -6.29 -11.40 5.09
N SER A 70 -7.51 -11.65 5.55
CA SER A 70 -8.08 -10.87 6.65
C SER A 70 -7.49 -11.31 8.00
N ALA A 71 -7.55 -10.43 9.00
CA ALA A 71 -6.96 -10.66 10.32
C ALA A 71 -7.51 -11.91 11.03
N ASP A 72 -8.80 -12.19 10.85
CA ASP A 72 -9.48 -13.31 11.51
C ASP A 72 -9.46 -14.62 10.70
N THR A 73 -8.92 -14.59 9.48
CA THR A 73 -8.72 -15.78 8.65
C THR A 73 -7.36 -16.40 8.94
N GLN A 74 -7.32 -17.69 9.21
CA GLN A 74 -6.07 -18.41 9.43
C GLN A 74 -5.25 -18.49 8.13
N TRP A 75 -3.90 -18.45 8.26
CA TRP A 75 -2.98 -18.54 7.13
C TRP A 75 -3.27 -19.71 6.20
N ARG A 76 -3.51 -20.90 6.73
CA ARG A 76 -3.77 -22.11 5.94
C ARG A 76 -4.99 -21.97 5.01
N MET A 77 -5.96 -21.15 5.38
CA MET A 77 -7.15 -20.88 4.56
C MET A 77 -6.88 -19.82 3.49
N ALA A 78 -5.91 -18.95 3.71
CA ALA A 78 -5.58 -17.84 2.83
C ALA A 78 -4.35 -18.07 1.95
N LYS A 79 -3.61 -19.15 2.16
CA LYS A 79 -2.33 -19.40 1.46
C LYS A 79 -2.44 -19.33 -0.07
N ASN A 80 -3.54 -19.80 -0.65
CA ASN A 80 -3.77 -19.74 -2.09
C ASN A 80 -3.98 -18.31 -2.58
N ASN A 81 -4.57 -17.44 -1.75
CA ASN A 81 -4.74 -16.02 -2.07
C ASN A 81 -3.40 -15.28 -2.13
N LEU A 82 -2.43 -15.67 -1.29
CA LEU A 82 -1.09 -15.09 -1.32
C LEU A 82 -0.38 -15.34 -2.65
N GLY A 83 -0.63 -16.49 -3.27
CA GLY A 83 -0.13 -16.82 -4.62
C GLY A 83 -0.66 -15.85 -5.69
N LEU A 84 -1.81 -15.22 -5.48
CA LEU A 84 -2.35 -14.23 -6.40
C LEU A 84 -1.51 -12.95 -6.48
N MET A 85 -0.65 -12.67 -5.49
CA MET A 85 0.30 -11.55 -5.58
C MET A 85 1.22 -11.68 -6.80
N LEU A 86 1.50 -12.90 -7.21
CA LEU A 86 2.41 -13.22 -8.33
C LEU A 86 1.70 -13.19 -9.69
N LYS A 87 0.38 -13.01 -9.71
CA LYS A 87 -0.38 -12.98 -10.96
C LYS A 87 0.02 -11.79 -11.80
N GLU A 88 0.43 -12.07 -13.03
CA GLU A 88 0.78 -11.03 -13.99
C GLU A 88 -0.41 -10.10 -14.32
N GLY A 89 -0.11 -8.85 -14.60
CA GLY A 89 -1.10 -7.85 -15.03
C GLY A 89 -1.90 -7.18 -13.90
N ILE A 90 -1.77 -7.62 -12.64
CA ILE A 90 -2.45 -6.97 -11.51
C ILE A 90 -1.75 -5.67 -11.14
N LEU A 91 -0.42 -5.69 -11.03
CA LEU A 91 0.38 -4.54 -10.60
C LEU A 91 0.51 -3.50 -11.70
N LYS A 92 0.12 -2.27 -11.37
CA LYS A 92 0.21 -1.10 -12.27
C LYS A 92 0.97 0.02 -11.56
N GLU A 93 0.32 1.12 -11.28
CA GLU A 93 0.91 2.26 -10.56
C GLU A 93 0.69 2.13 -9.05
N ASN A 94 1.36 2.96 -8.27
CA ASN A 94 1.29 2.90 -6.81
C ASN A 94 1.03 4.28 -6.19
N ILE A 95 -0.07 4.35 -5.43
CA ILE A 95 -0.49 5.54 -4.67
C ILE A 95 -0.46 5.17 -3.20
N ASP A 96 0.73 5.22 -2.62
CA ASP A 96 1.06 4.67 -1.31
C ASP A 96 0.31 5.36 -0.17
N GLY A 97 0.18 6.69 -0.22
CA GLY A 97 -0.45 7.44 0.87
C GLY A 97 -1.90 7.03 1.13
N GLU A 98 -2.71 6.88 0.08
CA GLU A 98 -4.11 6.43 0.21
C GLU A 98 -4.18 4.95 0.61
N ALA A 99 -3.26 4.12 0.14
CA ALA A 99 -3.17 2.71 0.53
C ALA A 99 -2.86 2.57 2.03
N ILE A 100 -1.92 3.35 2.55
CA ILE A 100 -1.58 3.37 3.97
C ILE A 100 -2.75 3.87 4.81
N ASN A 101 -3.45 4.90 4.38
CA ASN A 101 -4.66 5.37 5.04
C ASN A 101 -5.74 4.30 5.13
N TRP A 102 -5.93 3.55 4.06
CA TRP A 102 -6.87 2.43 4.05
C TRP A 102 -6.47 1.34 5.04
N ALA A 103 -5.20 0.90 4.98
CA ALA A 103 -4.67 -0.10 5.91
C ALA A 103 -4.75 0.36 7.37
N PHE A 104 -4.38 1.60 7.64
CA PHE A 104 -4.48 2.23 8.95
C PHE A 104 -5.92 2.24 9.47
N SER A 105 -6.89 2.60 8.64
CA SER A 105 -8.30 2.62 9.00
C SER A 105 -8.83 1.24 9.38
N ARG A 106 -8.35 0.19 8.72
CA ARG A 106 -8.68 -1.20 9.04
C ARG A 106 -8.06 -1.61 10.38
N LEU A 107 -6.77 -1.33 10.56
CA LEU A 107 -6.02 -1.67 11.76
C LEU A 107 -6.57 -0.95 13.00
N LYS A 108 -6.92 0.32 12.87
CA LYS A 108 -7.48 1.13 13.95
C LYS A 108 -8.79 0.57 14.52
N LYS A 109 -9.56 -0.14 13.71
CA LYS A 109 -10.83 -0.77 14.13
C LYS A 109 -10.61 -2.04 14.94
N ARG A 110 -9.40 -2.57 15.02
CA ARG A 110 -9.07 -3.80 15.76
C ARG A 110 -9.09 -3.54 17.26
N LYS A 111 -9.37 -4.59 18.02
CA LYS A 111 -9.47 -4.56 19.49
C LYS A 111 -8.13 -4.81 20.19
N GLU A 112 -7.15 -5.35 19.46
CA GLU A 112 -5.84 -5.68 20.00
C GLU A 112 -5.14 -4.40 20.50
N GLU A 113 -4.44 -4.48 21.62
CA GLU A 113 -3.76 -3.33 22.24
C GLU A 113 -2.60 -2.84 21.38
N ARG A 114 -1.73 -3.76 20.94
CA ARG A 114 -0.60 -3.44 20.09
C ARG A 114 -0.96 -3.61 18.64
N LYS A 115 -0.73 -2.56 17.87
CA LYS A 115 -1.05 -2.51 16.44
C LYS A 115 0.17 -2.06 15.65
N ILE A 116 0.60 -2.91 14.72
CA ILE A 116 1.77 -2.66 13.89
C ILE A 116 1.35 -2.70 12.43
N LEU A 117 1.63 -1.62 11.70
CA LEU A 117 1.48 -1.53 10.26
C LEU A 117 2.84 -1.68 9.60
N MET A 118 3.06 -2.81 8.94
CA MET A 118 4.28 -3.07 8.18
C MET A 118 4.06 -2.79 6.71
N VAL A 119 4.86 -1.91 6.14
CA VAL A 119 4.78 -1.53 4.72
C VAL A 119 5.96 -2.12 3.98
N ILE A 120 5.69 -2.87 2.92
CA ILE A 120 6.74 -3.41 2.03
C ILE A 120 6.68 -2.61 0.73
N SER A 121 7.75 -1.87 0.45
CA SER A 121 7.81 -0.94 -0.68
C SER A 121 9.16 -1.01 -1.40
N ASP A 122 9.16 -0.72 -2.67
CA ASP A 122 10.37 -0.63 -3.49
C ASP A 122 10.76 0.82 -3.83
N GLY A 123 10.17 1.81 -3.19
CA GLY A 123 10.55 3.21 -3.38
C GLY A 123 9.40 4.21 -3.35
N ALA A 124 9.48 5.20 -4.24
CA ALA A 124 8.57 6.33 -4.28
C ALA A 124 7.19 5.97 -4.84
N PRO A 125 6.12 6.64 -4.37
CA PRO A 125 4.80 6.54 -5.00
C PRO A 125 4.83 7.17 -6.40
N VAL A 126 4.27 6.46 -7.38
CA VAL A 126 4.24 6.91 -8.78
C VAL A 126 2.87 6.60 -9.39
N ASP A 127 2.26 7.60 -9.96
CA ASP A 127 1.11 7.49 -10.87
C ASP A 127 1.16 8.62 -11.89
N ASP A 128 1.50 8.29 -13.11
CA ASP A 128 1.70 9.27 -14.18
C ASP A 128 0.47 10.13 -14.43
N SER A 129 -0.71 9.55 -14.36
CA SER A 129 -1.96 10.29 -14.56
C SER A 129 -2.16 11.40 -13.53
N THR A 130 -1.82 11.14 -12.28
CA THR A 130 -1.88 12.12 -11.18
C THR A 130 -0.75 13.14 -11.30
N LEU A 131 0.48 12.69 -11.49
CA LEU A 131 1.66 13.56 -11.51
C LEU A 131 1.71 14.49 -12.72
N SER A 132 1.06 14.13 -13.82
CA SER A 132 1.02 14.97 -15.03
C SER A 132 0.22 16.27 -14.88
N VAL A 133 -0.64 16.36 -13.88
CA VAL A 133 -1.60 17.48 -13.68
C VAL A 133 -1.57 18.08 -12.28
N ASN A 134 -0.71 17.58 -11.43
CA ASN A 134 -0.42 18.11 -10.10
C ASN A 134 1.07 18.45 -10.00
N SER A 135 1.53 18.95 -8.85
CA SER A 135 2.98 19.12 -8.64
C SER A 135 3.70 17.75 -8.70
N GLY A 136 4.92 17.73 -9.21
CA GLY A 136 5.69 16.49 -9.35
C GLY A 136 5.96 15.75 -8.03
N ASP A 137 5.87 16.44 -6.92
CA ASP A 137 6.04 15.89 -5.57
C ASP A 137 4.69 15.65 -4.81
N TYR A 138 3.56 15.73 -5.51
CA TYR A 138 2.23 15.62 -4.91
C TYR A 138 2.04 14.31 -4.14
N LEU A 139 2.33 13.17 -4.77
CA LEU A 139 2.16 11.86 -4.15
C LEU A 139 3.16 11.64 -3.02
N GLU A 140 4.38 12.10 -3.18
CA GLU A 140 5.42 12.00 -2.15
C GLU A 140 5.08 12.83 -0.91
N LYS A 141 4.64 14.05 -1.09
CA LYS A 141 4.19 14.92 0.01
C LYS A 141 2.99 14.31 0.74
N HIS A 142 2.05 13.75 0.00
CA HIS A 142 0.89 13.07 0.60
C HIS A 142 1.31 11.86 1.43
N LEU A 143 2.20 11.03 0.89
CA LEU A 143 2.76 9.88 1.62
C LEU A 143 3.44 10.30 2.90
N LYS A 144 4.35 11.27 2.85
CA LYS A 144 5.07 11.78 4.03
C LYS A 144 4.11 12.32 5.09
N ARG A 145 3.09 13.07 4.68
CA ARG A 145 2.08 13.61 5.59
C ARG A 145 1.28 12.51 6.26
N THR A 146 0.88 11.50 5.51
CA THR A 146 0.12 10.35 6.02
C THR A 146 0.94 9.56 7.04
N VAL A 147 2.16 9.22 6.71
CA VAL A 147 3.06 8.48 7.61
C VAL A 147 3.33 9.28 8.89
N LYS A 148 3.65 10.55 8.76
CA LYS A 148 3.89 11.44 9.91
C LYS A 148 2.68 11.57 10.83
N TYR A 149 1.47 11.61 10.26
CA TYR A 149 0.25 11.60 11.04
C TYR A 149 0.12 10.33 11.87
N ILE A 150 0.33 9.16 11.26
CA ILE A 150 0.24 7.87 11.96
C ILE A 150 1.29 7.77 13.05
N GLU A 151 2.55 8.15 12.77
CA GLU A 151 3.65 8.10 13.73
C GLU A 151 3.43 9.01 14.94
N ASN A 152 2.90 10.22 14.75
CA ASN A 152 2.82 11.24 15.77
C ASN A 152 1.45 11.38 16.44
N ARG A 153 0.38 10.88 15.81
CA ARG A 153 -1.02 11.12 16.23
C ARG A 153 -1.83 9.86 16.47
N SER A 154 -1.19 8.68 16.44
CA SER A 154 -1.88 7.42 16.67
C SER A 154 -1.03 6.46 17.50
N ASP A 155 -1.69 5.42 18.03
CA ASP A 155 -1.04 4.31 18.77
C ASP A 155 -0.47 3.26 17.82
N VAL A 156 -0.71 3.37 16.52
CA VAL A 156 -0.23 2.41 15.53
C VAL A 156 1.26 2.65 15.29
N GLU A 157 2.05 1.59 15.46
CA GLU A 157 3.44 1.60 15.04
C GLU A 157 3.52 1.35 13.54
N ILE A 158 4.19 2.23 12.81
CA ILE A 158 4.43 2.05 11.38
C ILE A 158 5.91 1.75 11.14
N LEU A 159 6.15 0.72 10.34
CA LEU A 159 7.49 0.25 10.03
C LEU A 159 7.54 -0.15 8.55
N ALA A 160 8.62 0.19 7.88
CA ALA A 160 8.77 -0.09 6.46
C ALA A 160 9.95 -1.01 6.17
N ILE A 161 9.76 -1.87 5.17
CA ILE A 161 10.81 -2.71 4.59
C ILE A 161 11.00 -2.27 3.14
N GLY A 162 12.21 -1.76 2.85
CA GLY A 162 12.58 -1.39 1.48
C GLY A 162 13.10 -2.58 0.70
N ILE A 163 12.62 -2.77 -0.51
CA ILE A 163 13.14 -3.80 -1.43
C ILE A 163 13.92 -3.12 -2.54
N GLY A 164 15.26 -3.21 -2.48
CA GLY A 164 16.14 -2.64 -3.48
C GLY A 164 16.29 -1.11 -3.45
N HIS A 165 15.56 -0.43 -2.57
CA HIS A 165 15.62 1.02 -2.40
C HIS A 165 15.49 1.40 -0.93
N ASP A 166 16.16 2.48 -0.54
CA ASP A 166 16.02 3.08 0.78
C ASP A 166 14.68 3.83 0.87
N VAL A 167 13.87 3.46 1.87
CA VAL A 167 12.57 4.10 2.15
C VAL A 167 12.60 4.98 3.41
N SER A 168 13.75 5.17 4.02
CA SER A 168 13.93 5.99 5.22
C SER A 168 13.51 7.45 5.05
N ARG A 169 13.48 7.94 3.81
CA ARG A 169 13.00 9.28 3.51
C ARG A 169 11.49 9.47 3.74
N TYR A 170 10.71 8.38 3.81
CA TYR A 170 9.26 8.39 4.04
C TYR A 170 8.87 7.88 5.42
N TYR A 171 9.65 6.98 6.00
CA TYR A 171 9.34 6.27 7.24
C TYR A 171 10.45 6.43 8.25
N SER A 172 10.12 6.79 9.50
CA SER A 172 11.12 6.92 10.57
C SER A 172 11.73 5.58 10.97
N LYS A 173 10.95 4.50 10.90
CA LYS A 173 11.41 3.12 11.14
C LYS A 173 11.43 2.38 9.81
N ALA A 174 12.60 2.24 9.21
CA ALA A 174 12.81 1.57 7.93
C ALA A 174 13.98 0.59 8.02
N ILE A 175 13.85 -0.54 7.27
CA ILE A 175 14.86 -1.59 7.13
C ILE A 175 15.13 -1.82 5.65
#